data_1c788f254dc63ea615c3e59e18a65010
#
_entry.id   1c788f254dc63ea615c3e59e18a65010
#
_cell.length_a   1.000
_cell.length_b   1.000
_cell.length_c   1.000
_cell.angle_alpha   90.00
_cell.angle_beta   90.00
_cell.angle_gamma   90.00
#
_symmetry.space_group_name_H-M   'P 1'
#
loop_
_entity.id
_entity.type
_entity.pdbx_description
1 polymer ?
#
loop_
_entity_poly.entity_id
_entity_poly.type
_entity_poly.pdbx_seq_one_letter_code
_entity_poly.pdbx_strand_id
1 'polypeptide(L)'
;GLLPEGHYGMKIIVKTNYIDQNDQGRIIGEGECYFDISYKASAPSFIEPNSSQGSGYIKADFPYQTGRFAWTPPTFSNNRLGAARNILYDFRIMRVTNGMSPYEAATSGAVAYEQKGLMTTFCNVPYSVISTLRRSGTTQYVAQVTARPIVTDASSNQFVMIENEGKSEIMDLYLPPFS
;
A
#
# COMPACT_ATOMS: atom_id res chain seq x y z
N GLY A 1 3.33 26.13 0.64
CA GLY A 1 3.92 24.88 1.12
C GLY A 1 2.89 24.08 1.89
N LEU A 2 3.04 22.77 1.93
CA LEU A 2 2.22 21.91 2.77
C LEU A 2 2.62 22.10 4.25
N LEU A 3 1.66 21.98 5.17
CA LEU A 3 1.96 21.96 6.60
C LEU A 3 2.73 20.66 6.92
N PRO A 4 3.76 20.69 7.76
CA PRO A 4 4.44 19.49 8.23
C PRO A 4 3.48 18.52 8.94
N GLU A 5 3.86 17.26 9.06
CA GLU A 5 3.12 16.33 9.94
C GLU A 5 3.24 16.81 11.40
N GLY A 6 2.14 16.70 12.12
CA GLY A 6 2.12 17.09 13.53
C GLY A 6 0.72 17.31 14.08
N HIS A 7 0.69 17.64 15.36
CA HIS A 7 -0.52 18.04 16.07
C HIS A 7 -0.64 19.55 16.01
N TYR A 8 -1.77 20.05 15.54
CA TYR A 8 -2.01 21.48 15.34
C TYR A 8 -3.22 21.93 16.14
N GLY A 9 -3.07 23.10 16.74
CA GLY A 9 -4.19 23.82 17.33
C GLY A 9 -4.55 25.02 16.44
N MET A 10 -5.83 25.22 16.21
CA MET A 10 -6.35 26.40 15.54
C MET A 10 -7.27 27.14 16.50
N LYS A 11 -6.98 28.42 16.73
CA LYS A 11 -7.83 29.30 17.50
C LYS A 11 -8.52 30.29 16.58
N ILE A 12 -9.85 30.32 16.64
CA ILE A 12 -10.69 31.27 15.90
C ILE A 12 -11.17 32.31 16.90
N ILE A 13 -10.90 33.57 16.61
CA ILE A 13 -11.32 34.69 17.42
C ILE A 13 -12.25 35.57 16.56
N VAL A 14 -13.47 35.69 16.98
CA VAL A 14 -14.45 36.57 16.33
C VAL A 14 -14.49 37.90 17.08
N LYS A 15 -14.21 38.98 16.37
CA LYS A 15 -14.23 40.36 16.91
C LYS A 15 -15.36 41.13 16.26
N THR A 16 -15.89 42.09 16.99
CA THR A 16 -16.81 43.07 16.39
C THR A 16 -16.08 43.99 15.45
N ASN A 17 -16.75 44.49 14.40
CA ASN A 17 -16.25 45.53 13.53
C ASN A 17 -16.30 46.92 14.22
N TYR A 18 -16.81 46.97 15.43
CA TYR A 18 -16.86 48.22 16.19
C TYR A 18 -15.51 48.43 16.85
N ILE A 19 -14.77 49.41 16.31
CA ILE A 19 -13.45 49.81 16.83
C ILE A 19 -13.71 50.74 18.00
N ASP A 20 -13.27 50.41 19.19
CA ASP A 20 -13.27 51.29 20.33
C ASP A 20 -12.13 52.36 20.22
N GLN A 21 -12.07 53.25 21.16
CA GLN A 21 -11.06 54.34 21.16
C GLN A 21 -9.61 53.84 21.19
N ASN A 22 -9.39 52.55 21.44
CA ASN A 22 -8.07 51.89 21.50
C ASN A 22 -7.76 51.04 20.26
N ASP A 23 -8.57 51.16 19.19
CA ASP A 23 -8.40 50.48 17.93
C ASP A 23 -8.43 48.92 18.02
N GLN A 24 -9.13 48.40 19.04
CA GLN A 24 -9.28 46.95 19.25
C GLN A 24 -10.75 46.56 19.23
N GLY A 25 -11.16 45.81 18.20
CA GLY A 25 -12.48 45.23 18.15
C GLY A 25 -12.73 44.27 19.36
N ARG A 26 -13.92 44.41 19.99
CA ARG A 26 -14.30 43.54 21.12
C ARG A 26 -14.43 42.10 20.66
N ILE A 27 -13.78 41.18 21.36
CA ILE A 27 -13.97 39.75 21.15
C ILE A 27 -15.41 39.38 21.55
N ILE A 28 -16.15 38.78 20.62
CA ILE A 28 -17.53 38.34 20.82
C ILE A 28 -17.64 36.81 20.87
N GLY A 29 -16.60 36.11 20.48
CA GLY A 29 -16.54 34.67 20.58
C GLY A 29 -15.14 34.16 20.28
N GLU A 30 -14.81 33.04 20.90
CA GLU A 30 -13.59 32.31 20.56
C GLU A 30 -13.88 30.81 20.58
N GLY A 31 -13.17 30.08 19.76
CA GLY A 31 -13.24 28.64 19.71
C GLY A 31 -11.85 28.07 19.38
N GLU A 32 -11.58 26.90 19.90
CA GLU A 32 -10.35 26.17 19.61
C GLU A 32 -10.71 24.82 19.04
N CYS A 33 -9.96 24.38 18.03
CA CYS A 33 -10.00 23.03 17.54
C CYS A 33 -8.58 22.49 17.37
N TYR A 34 -8.45 21.19 17.56
CA TYR A 34 -7.19 20.48 17.40
C TYR A 34 -7.33 19.44 16.30
N PHE A 35 -6.30 19.29 15.47
CA PHE A 35 -6.29 18.31 14.40
C PHE A 35 -4.87 17.82 14.15
N ASP A 36 -4.79 16.60 13.65
CA ASP A 36 -3.52 15.98 13.28
C ASP A 36 -3.37 15.97 11.76
N ILE A 37 -2.17 16.34 11.29
CA ILE A 37 -1.76 16.17 9.92
C ILE A 37 -0.83 14.96 9.86
N SER A 38 -1.21 13.97 9.05
CA SER A 38 -0.41 12.79 8.79
C SER A 38 -0.42 12.50 7.30
N TYR A 39 0.76 12.29 6.72
CA TYR A 39 0.89 11.89 5.33
C TYR A 39 0.76 10.38 5.19
N LYS A 40 0.26 9.95 4.04
CA LYS A 40 0.21 8.53 3.71
C LYS A 40 1.62 7.98 3.54
N ALA A 41 1.85 6.79 4.07
CA ALA A 41 3.04 6.03 3.74
C ALA A 41 3.00 5.58 2.28
N SER A 42 4.16 5.35 1.66
CA SER A 42 4.22 4.79 0.31
C SER A 42 3.58 3.40 0.26
N ALA A 43 3.01 3.04 -0.88
CA ALA A 43 2.62 1.66 -1.12
C ALA A 43 3.86 0.75 -1.21
N PRO A 44 3.75 -0.57 -0.92
CA PRO A 44 4.82 -1.51 -1.19
C PRO A 44 5.11 -1.59 -2.70
N SER A 45 6.37 -1.79 -3.06
CA SER A 45 6.78 -1.94 -4.47
C SER A 45 7.63 -3.18 -4.65
N PHE A 46 7.36 -3.97 -5.69
CA PHE A 46 8.13 -5.17 -5.97
C PHE A 46 9.59 -4.84 -6.33
N ILE A 47 10.51 -5.63 -5.78
CA ILE A 47 11.93 -5.61 -6.10
C ILE A 47 12.41 -6.93 -6.72
N GLU A 48 11.68 -8.01 -6.49
CA GLU A 48 11.92 -9.32 -7.10
C GLU A 48 10.60 -9.96 -7.52
N PRO A 49 10.59 -10.64 -8.65
CA PRO A 49 11.62 -10.66 -9.67
C PRO A 49 11.82 -9.28 -10.29
N ASN A 50 13.07 -9.00 -10.74
CA ASN A 50 13.39 -7.73 -11.38
C ASN A 50 12.52 -7.51 -12.60
N SER A 51 11.74 -6.46 -12.61
CA SER A 51 11.11 -5.96 -13.82
C SER A 51 12.17 -5.28 -14.66
N SER A 52 12.56 -5.87 -15.79
CA SER A 52 13.32 -5.14 -16.77
C SER A 52 12.42 -4.06 -17.37
N GLN A 53 12.68 -2.85 -16.90
CA GLN A 53 12.29 -1.55 -17.46
C GLN A 53 10.99 -1.44 -18.26
N GLY A 54 10.07 -0.69 -17.74
CA GLY A 54 9.25 0.24 -18.52
C GLY A 54 7.86 -0.23 -18.91
N SER A 55 7.44 -1.45 -18.62
CA SER A 55 6.09 -1.90 -18.99
C SER A 55 5.42 -2.87 -18.01
N GLY A 56 5.89 -2.99 -16.78
CA GLY A 56 5.24 -3.88 -15.80
C GLY A 56 5.27 -5.38 -16.14
N TYR A 57 5.97 -5.76 -17.19
CA TYR A 57 6.11 -7.15 -17.60
C TYR A 57 7.34 -7.77 -16.95
N ILE A 58 7.11 -8.62 -16.00
CA ILE A 58 8.14 -9.54 -15.56
C ILE A 58 8.05 -10.76 -16.44
N LYS A 59 8.96 -10.86 -17.42
CA LYS A 59 9.35 -12.16 -17.92
C LYS A 59 10.13 -12.85 -16.80
N ALA A 60 9.41 -13.50 -15.94
CA ALA A 60 10.04 -14.37 -15.00
C ALA A 60 10.38 -15.67 -15.73
N ASP A 61 11.57 -15.76 -16.28
CA ASP A 61 12.24 -17.01 -16.41
C ASP A 61 12.50 -17.49 -14.98
N PHE A 62 11.46 -18.04 -14.35
CA PHE A 62 11.62 -18.66 -13.05
C PHE A 62 12.55 -19.86 -13.22
N PRO A 63 13.78 -19.82 -12.68
CA PRO A 63 14.59 -20.99 -12.61
C PRO A 63 13.81 -22.06 -11.84
N TYR A 64 14.03 -23.28 -12.13
CA TYR A 64 13.27 -24.47 -11.78
C TYR A 64 12.95 -24.70 -10.29
N GLN A 65 13.29 -23.82 -9.36
CA GLN A 65 13.27 -24.18 -7.94
C GLN A 65 12.23 -23.50 -7.06
N THR A 66 12.09 -22.22 -7.05
CA THR A 66 11.07 -21.51 -6.26
C THR A 66 10.82 -20.13 -6.85
N GLY A 67 9.55 -19.73 -6.97
CA GLY A 67 9.20 -18.36 -7.32
C GLY A 67 9.38 -17.45 -6.10
N ARG A 68 10.48 -16.71 -6.01
CA ARG A 68 10.65 -15.71 -4.96
C ARG A 68 10.08 -14.37 -5.42
N PHE A 69 9.23 -13.81 -4.59
CA PHE A 69 8.73 -12.45 -4.71
C PHE A 69 9.21 -11.66 -3.51
N ALA A 70 9.75 -10.49 -3.75
CA ALA A 70 10.16 -9.58 -2.67
C ALA A 70 9.71 -8.15 -3.01
N TRP A 71 9.47 -7.37 -1.97
CA TRP A 71 8.99 -5.99 -2.09
C TRP A 71 9.59 -5.09 -1.03
N THR A 72 9.56 -3.78 -1.30
CA THR A 72 9.91 -2.77 -0.29
C THR A 72 8.75 -2.61 0.70
N PRO A 73 9.04 -2.43 2.00
CA PRO A 73 8.01 -2.06 2.96
C PRO A 73 7.52 -0.63 2.67
N PRO A 74 6.30 -0.28 3.11
CA PRO A 74 5.84 1.10 3.13
C PRO A 74 6.82 2.00 3.86
N THR A 75 7.10 3.16 3.28
CA THR A 75 8.00 4.16 3.87
C THR A 75 7.15 5.26 4.50
N PHE A 76 7.35 5.50 5.78
CA PHE A 76 6.68 6.57 6.52
C PHE A 76 7.57 7.81 6.57
N SER A 77 7.00 8.97 6.24
CA SER A 77 7.66 10.24 6.47
C SER A 77 7.62 10.53 7.97
N ASN A 78 8.74 10.62 8.61
CA ASN A 78 8.94 10.88 10.04
C ASN A 78 8.66 9.72 11.03
N ASN A 79 9.47 9.72 12.04
CA ASN A 79 9.64 8.93 13.25
C ASN A 79 8.38 8.39 13.99
N ARG A 80 7.22 8.36 13.40
CA ARG A 80 6.04 7.63 13.89
C ARG A 80 6.17 6.10 13.74
N LEU A 81 7.39 5.63 13.58
CA LEU A 81 7.77 4.21 13.58
C LEU A 81 7.30 3.43 14.81
N GLY A 82 6.84 4.10 15.87
CA GLY A 82 6.30 3.42 17.04
C GLY A 82 5.05 2.61 16.77
N ALA A 83 4.13 3.10 15.93
CA ALA A 83 2.85 2.46 15.67
C ALA A 83 2.85 1.50 14.47
N ALA A 84 3.81 1.63 13.56
CA ALA A 84 3.85 0.86 12.30
C ALA A 84 4.87 -0.29 12.33
N ARG A 85 5.32 -0.73 13.50
CA ARG A 85 6.31 -1.82 13.61
C ARG A 85 5.79 -3.17 13.12
N ASN A 86 4.48 -3.35 13.03
CA ASN A 86 3.88 -4.60 12.63
C ASN A 86 2.99 -4.38 11.41
N ILE A 87 3.57 -4.57 10.23
CA ILE A 87 2.84 -4.62 8.98
C ILE A 87 2.69 -6.09 8.58
N LEU A 88 1.49 -6.51 8.29
CA LEU A 88 1.21 -7.79 7.65
C LEU A 88 1.05 -7.57 6.16
N TYR A 89 1.53 -8.53 5.40
CA TYR A 89 1.40 -8.53 3.95
C TYR A 89 0.53 -9.69 3.50
N ASP A 90 -0.35 -9.42 2.58
CA ASP A 90 -1.12 -10.43 1.85
C ASP A 90 -0.63 -10.44 0.41
N PHE A 91 -0.05 -11.55 0.00
CA PHE A 91 0.46 -11.75 -1.37
C PHE A 91 -0.51 -12.62 -2.15
N ARG A 92 -0.83 -12.22 -3.39
CA ARG A 92 -1.74 -12.95 -4.28
C ARG A 92 -1.21 -13.03 -5.70
N ILE A 93 -1.47 -14.16 -6.35
CA ILE A 93 -1.34 -14.35 -7.79
C ILE A 93 -2.74 -14.61 -8.34
N MET A 94 -3.17 -13.82 -9.30
CA MET A 94 -4.46 -13.94 -9.96
C MET A 94 -4.27 -14.33 -11.43
N ARG A 95 -5.24 -15.06 -11.94
CA ARG A 95 -5.23 -15.53 -13.34
C ARG A 95 -5.83 -14.46 -14.24
N VAL A 96 -5.14 -14.14 -15.34
CA VAL A 96 -5.68 -13.31 -16.41
C VAL A 96 -6.41 -14.23 -17.39
N THR A 97 -7.72 -14.10 -17.48
CA THR A 97 -8.53 -14.84 -18.44
C THR A 97 -8.71 -14.05 -19.73
N ASN A 98 -9.07 -14.74 -20.82
CA ASN A 98 -9.25 -14.10 -22.13
C ASN A 98 -10.20 -12.88 -22.05
N GLY A 99 -9.75 -11.75 -22.58
CA GLY A 99 -10.49 -10.49 -22.59
C GLY A 99 -10.37 -9.64 -21.33
N MET A 100 -9.68 -10.12 -20.29
CA MET A 100 -9.40 -9.35 -19.09
C MET A 100 -8.11 -8.55 -19.23
N SER A 101 -8.14 -7.31 -18.78
CA SER A 101 -6.91 -6.56 -18.54
C SER A 101 -6.21 -7.04 -17.25
N PRO A 102 -4.88 -6.81 -17.10
CA PRO A 102 -4.17 -7.09 -15.85
C PRO A 102 -4.82 -6.42 -14.62
N TYR A 103 -5.34 -5.23 -14.80
CA TYR A 103 -6.01 -4.49 -13.73
C TYR A 103 -7.33 -5.14 -13.29
N GLU A 104 -8.15 -5.57 -14.24
CA GLU A 104 -9.38 -6.31 -13.95
C GLU A 104 -9.06 -7.64 -13.27
N ALA A 105 -8.02 -8.34 -13.71
CA ALA A 105 -7.58 -9.58 -13.09
C ALA A 105 -7.12 -9.38 -11.63
N ALA A 106 -6.42 -8.28 -11.33
CA ALA A 106 -6.03 -7.95 -9.97
C ALA A 106 -7.22 -7.65 -9.05
N THR A 107 -8.32 -7.12 -9.61
CA THR A 107 -9.50 -6.71 -8.85
C THR A 107 -10.52 -7.86 -8.70
N SER A 108 -10.78 -8.60 -9.76
CA SER A 108 -11.86 -9.60 -9.84
C SER A 108 -11.45 -10.94 -10.42
N GLY A 109 -10.18 -11.12 -10.77
CA GLY A 109 -9.65 -12.36 -11.32
C GLY A 109 -9.68 -13.52 -10.32
N ALA A 110 -9.69 -14.74 -10.86
CA ALA A 110 -9.61 -15.94 -10.04
C ALA A 110 -8.24 -16.02 -9.34
N VAL A 111 -8.25 -16.15 -8.03
CA VAL A 111 -7.04 -16.33 -7.22
C VAL A 111 -6.43 -17.70 -7.54
N ALA A 112 -5.21 -17.68 -8.04
CA ALA A 112 -4.45 -18.88 -8.35
C ALA A 112 -3.51 -19.30 -7.21
N TYR A 113 -3.04 -18.33 -6.44
CA TYR A 113 -2.26 -18.53 -5.22
C TYR A 113 -2.44 -17.36 -4.27
N GLU A 114 -2.51 -17.62 -2.98
CA GLU A 114 -2.62 -16.61 -1.96
C GLU A 114 -1.86 -17.03 -0.70
N GLN A 115 -1.15 -16.07 -0.11
CA GLN A 115 -0.55 -16.21 1.21
C GLN A 115 -0.80 -14.95 2.01
N LYS A 116 -1.51 -15.08 3.13
CA LYS A 116 -1.93 -13.99 4.00
C LYS A 116 -1.10 -13.91 5.27
N GLY A 117 -1.03 -12.69 5.82
CA GLY A 117 -0.46 -12.47 7.14
C GLY A 117 1.05 -12.66 7.20
N LEU A 118 1.75 -12.43 6.11
CA LEU A 118 3.21 -12.47 6.08
C LEU A 118 3.78 -11.33 6.92
N MET A 119 4.74 -11.63 7.79
CA MET A 119 5.50 -10.65 8.56
C MET A 119 6.82 -10.29 7.87
N THR A 120 7.10 -10.89 6.72
CA THR A 120 8.30 -10.68 5.91
C THR A 120 7.96 -9.90 4.65
N THR A 121 8.95 -9.22 4.10
CA THR A 121 8.84 -8.50 2.82
C THR A 121 9.15 -9.38 1.62
N PHE A 122 8.93 -10.67 1.75
CA PHE A 122 9.08 -11.63 0.66
C PHE A 122 8.15 -12.82 0.84
N CYS A 123 7.85 -13.48 -0.26
CA CYS A 123 7.09 -14.72 -0.34
C CYS A 123 7.83 -15.69 -1.28
N ASN A 124 7.98 -16.93 -0.84
CA ASN A 124 8.49 -18.02 -1.69
C ASN A 124 7.31 -18.89 -2.13
N VAL A 125 6.93 -18.76 -3.39
CA VAL A 125 5.88 -19.62 -3.97
C VAL A 125 6.49 -21.00 -4.27
N PRO A 126 5.93 -22.07 -3.72
CA PRO A 126 6.48 -23.42 -3.92
C PRO A 126 6.53 -23.83 -5.39
N TYR A 127 7.55 -24.61 -5.76
CA TYR A 127 7.69 -25.10 -7.13
C TYR A 127 6.45 -25.89 -7.61
N SER A 128 5.82 -26.66 -6.72
CA SER A 128 4.58 -27.38 -7.02
C SER A 128 3.46 -26.46 -7.49
N VAL A 129 3.34 -25.29 -6.88
CA VAL A 129 2.37 -24.26 -7.29
C VAL A 129 2.75 -23.69 -8.66
N ILE A 130 4.00 -23.25 -8.84
CA ILE A 130 4.49 -22.74 -10.14
C ILE A 130 4.29 -23.76 -11.25
N SER A 131 4.60 -25.02 -10.99
CA SER A 131 4.38 -26.12 -11.93
C SER A 131 2.91 -26.29 -12.30
N THR A 132 2.02 -26.20 -11.32
CA THR A 132 0.56 -26.27 -11.56
C THR A 132 0.07 -25.08 -12.38
N LEU A 133 0.55 -23.87 -12.09
CA LEU A 133 0.20 -22.67 -12.85
C LEU A 133 0.62 -22.82 -14.32
N ARG A 134 1.83 -23.32 -14.58
CA ARG A 134 2.32 -23.58 -15.96
C ARG A 134 1.50 -24.61 -16.71
N ARG A 135 1.01 -25.65 -16.03
CA ARG A 135 0.18 -26.71 -16.62
C ARG A 135 -1.27 -26.30 -16.88
N SER A 136 -1.74 -25.23 -16.29
CA SER A 136 -3.14 -24.80 -16.37
C SER A 136 -3.59 -24.33 -17.75
N GLY A 137 -2.68 -24.21 -18.73
CA GLY A 137 -2.97 -23.64 -20.05
C GLY A 137 -3.08 -22.11 -20.07
N THR A 138 -3.10 -21.49 -18.92
CA THR A 138 -3.03 -20.03 -18.79
C THR A 138 -1.58 -19.62 -18.74
N THR A 139 -1.19 -18.65 -19.57
CA THR A 139 0.20 -18.18 -19.64
C THR A 139 0.41 -16.84 -18.93
N GLN A 140 -0.67 -16.13 -18.68
CA GLN A 140 -0.60 -14.79 -18.08
C GLN A 140 -1.30 -14.75 -16.71
N TYR A 141 -0.59 -14.20 -15.75
CA TYR A 141 -1.04 -13.98 -14.38
C TYR A 141 -0.65 -12.57 -13.94
N VAL A 142 -1.23 -12.12 -12.87
CA VAL A 142 -0.81 -10.89 -12.19
C VAL A 142 -0.52 -11.20 -10.73
N ALA A 143 0.52 -10.57 -10.18
CA ALA A 143 0.81 -10.62 -8.76
C ALA A 143 0.60 -9.25 -8.12
N GLN A 144 0.14 -9.25 -6.88
CA GLN A 144 -0.05 -8.07 -6.08
C GLN A 144 0.22 -8.39 -4.60
N VAL A 145 0.84 -7.45 -3.90
CA VAL A 145 0.98 -7.50 -2.45
C VAL A 145 0.18 -6.36 -1.82
N THR A 146 -0.47 -6.65 -0.70
CA THR A 146 -1.21 -5.65 0.08
C THR A 146 -0.60 -5.56 1.46
N ALA A 147 -0.13 -4.38 1.85
CA ALA A 147 0.37 -4.09 3.18
C ALA A 147 -0.79 -3.66 4.09
N ARG A 148 -0.91 -4.32 5.24
CA ARG A 148 -1.91 -3.98 6.27
C ARG A 148 -1.21 -3.66 7.58
N PRO A 149 -1.29 -2.42 8.08
CA PRO A 149 -0.75 -2.09 9.39
C PRO A 149 -1.58 -2.78 10.47
N ILE A 150 -0.89 -3.38 11.46
CA ILE A 150 -1.55 -3.87 12.67
C ILE A 150 -1.57 -2.70 13.66
N VAL A 151 -2.76 -2.23 13.98
CA VAL A 151 -2.95 -1.28 15.06
C VAL A 151 -3.01 -2.08 16.36
N THR A 152 -1.94 -2.09 17.13
CA THR A 152 -1.85 -2.84 18.39
C THR A 152 -2.44 -2.09 19.58
N ASP A 153 -2.71 -0.80 19.44
CA ASP A 153 -3.22 0.04 20.52
C ASP A 153 -4.47 0.78 20.06
N ALA A 154 -5.62 0.33 20.54
CA ALA A 154 -6.91 0.97 20.29
C ALA A 154 -7.03 2.36 20.94
N SER A 155 -6.13 2.73 21.84
CA SER A 155 -6.09 4.04 22.49
C SER A 155 -5.36 5.09 21.67
N SER A 156 -4.52 4.69 20.73
CA SER A 156 -3.91 5.59 19.77
C SER A 156 -4.85 5.79 18.59
N ASN A 157 -5.52 6.93 18.52
CA ASN A 157 -6.26 7.38 17.33
C ASN A 157 -5.36 7.61 16.10
N GLN A 158 -4.24 6.90 16.02
CA GLN A 158 -3.28 7.01 14.93
C GLN A 158 -3.65 6.03 13.82
N PHE A 159 -4.47 6.48 12.91
CA PHE A 159 -4.71 5.76 11.66
C PHE A 159 -3.45 5.86 10.78
N VAL A 160 -2.79 4.74 10.59
CA VAL A 160 -1.72 4.64 9.60
C VAL A 160 -2.37 4.43 8.24
N MET A 161 -2.30 5.43 7.39
CA MET A 161 -2.78 5.34 6.01
C MET A 161 -1.60 5.03 5.08
N ILE A 162 -1.82 4.06 4.20
CA ILE A 162 -0.87 3.71 3.15
C ILE A 162 -1.50 4.11 1.80
N GLU A 163 -0.68 4.61 0.88
CA GLU A 163 -1.12 4.93 -0.47
C GLU A 163 -1.71 3.69 -1.16
N ASN A 164 -2.59 3.91 -2.12
CA ASN A 164 -3.24 2.85 -2.88
C ASN A 164 -3.88 1.75 -2.00
N GLU A 165 -4.44 2.12 -0.83
CA GLU A 165 -5.03 1.17 0.14
C GLU A 165 -4.04 0.08 0.59
N GLY A 166 -2.75 0.37 0.57
CA GLY A 166 -1.68 -0.57 0.87
C GLY A 166 -1.33 -1.54 -0.26
N LYS A 167 -1.97 -1.44 -1.41
CA LYS A 167 -1.72 -2.32 -2.56
C LYS A 167 -0.50 -1.85 -3.35
N SER A 168 0.36 -2.78 -3.72
CA SER A 168 1.44 -2.53 -4.67
C SER A 168 0.91 -2.23 -6.07
N GLU A 169 1.78 -1.76 -6.94
CA GLU A 169 1.54 -1.87 -8.37
C GLU A 169 1.34 -3.33 -8.77
N ILE A 170 0.63 -3.52 -9.87
CA ILE A 170 0.34 -4.84 -10.43
C ILE A 170 1.57 -5.31 -11.19
N MET A 171 2.01 -6.52 -10.87
CA MET A 171 3.08 -7.18 -11.56
C MET A 171 2.52 -8.19 -12.55
N ASP A 172 2.73 -8.00 -13.84
CA ASP A 172 2.38 -8.98 -14.86
C ASP A 172 3.37 -10.13 -14.85
N LEU A 173 2.85 -11.34 -14.75
CA LEU A 173 3.62 -12.57 -14.75
C LEU A 173 3.32 -13.38 -16.00
N TYR A 174 4.34 -13.68 -16.78
CA TYR A 174 4.24 -14.61 -17.87
C TYR A 174 4.92 -15.93 -17.48
N LEU A 175 4.16 -16.99 -17.41
CA LEU A 175 4.62 -18.33 -17.13
C LEU A 175 4.48 -19.19 -18.38
N PRO A 176 5.52 -19.31 -19.22
CA PRO A 176 5.42 -20.15 -20.42
C PRO A 176 5.15 -21.61 -20.02
N PRO A 177 4.39 -22.35 -20.83
CA PRO A 177 4.20 -23.78 -20.61
C PRO A 177 5.55 -24.51 -20.66
N PHE A 178 5.63 -25.65 -20.03
CA PHE A 178 6.80 -26.51 -20.18
C PHE A 178 6.94 -26.91 -21.66
N SER A 179 8.13 -26.67 -22.21
CA SER A 179 8.53 -27.17 -23.52
C SER A 179 8.70 -28.69 -23.50
#